data_44df33b098d77790f3d2d4a862a443e3
#
_entry.id   44df33b098d77790f3d2d4a862a443e3
#
_cell.length_a   1.000
_cell.length_b   1.000
_cell.length_c   1.000
_cell.angle_alpha   90.00
_cell.angle_beta   90.00
_cell.angle_gamma   90.00
#
_symmetry.space_group_name_H-M   'P 1'
#
loop_
_entity.id
_entity.type
_entity.pdbx_description
1 polymer ?
#
loop_
_entity_poly.entity_id
_entity_poly.type
_entity_poly.pdbx_seq_one_letter_code
_entity_poly.pdbx_strand_id
1 'polypeptide(L)'
;MVVRKLGIIPAAGKADRFGGVLKEMLPIAEGTTPLRRTVNIMKQAGCDVILVITNKDKLQMHMQHLEKENVFYVIQSGGKDIWGAIMESLPLHGERNLFAMPDTYYPPNVFDDFFCADFNLGCFETEVPERYGVVLGNRIANKQNLEPGRYKAWGVLGWTGAVAEHWQKNIKLIETYTHALNMAMEGFDHHIKPMNFYYDFAAFEDYQKFIKAN
;
A
#
# COMPACT_ATOMS: atom_id res chain seq x y z
N MET A 1 18.82 15.10 -7.20
CA MET A 1 18.67 13.69 -7.64
C MET A 1 17.25 13.56 -8.18
N VAL A 2 17.10 13.10 -9.41
CA VAL A 2 15.76 12.82 -9.97
C VAL A 2 15.36 11.43 -9.52
N VAL A 3 14.28 11.30 -8.76
CA VAL A 3 13.72 9.99 -8.37
C VAL A 3 12.97 9.42 -9.57
N ARG A 4 13.44 8.29 -10.09
CA ARG A 4 12.75 7.61 -11.19
C ARG A 4 11.65 6.71 -10.68
N LYS A 5 11.95 5.91 -9.65
CA LYS A 5 10.97 5.01 -9.04
C LYS A 5 10.96 5.14 -7.52
N LEU A 6 9.81 5.53 -6.98
CA LEU A 6 9.58 5.71 -5.55
C LEU A 6 8.73 4.55 -5.00
N GLY A 7 9.16 3.95 -3.89
CA GLY A 7 8.37 3.03 -3.09
C GLY A 7 7.76 3.76 -1.88
N ILE A 8 6.48 3.55 -1.59
CA ILE A 8 5.74 4.18 -0.50
C ILE A 8 5.10 3.11 0.37
N ILE A 9 5.42 3.11 1.67
CA ILE A 9 4.95 2.14 2.66
C ILE A 9 4.24 2.89 3.79
N PRO A 10 2.89 2.83 3.89
CA PRO A 10 2.11 3.55 4.90
C PRO A 10 2.09 2.79 6.25
N ALA A 11 3.05 3.04 7.12
CA ALA A 11 3.23 2.35 8.41
C ALA A 11 2.79 3.19 9.63
N ALA A 12 2.07 4.31 9.44
CA ALA A 12 1.68 5.23 10.52
C ALA A 12 0.45 4.79 11.33
N GLY A 13 -0.26 3.73 10.93
CA GLY A 13 -1.47 3.23 11.61
C GLY A 13 -1.24 2.86 13.08
N LYS A 14 -2.25 3.05 13.95
CA LYS A 14 -2.11 2.91 15.41
C LYS A 14 -2.07 1.46 15.93
N ALA A 15 -2.35 0.45 15.12
CA ALA A 15 -2.41 -0.96 15.52
C ALA A 15 -3.37 -1.27 16.71
N ASP A 16 -4.43 -0.47 16.91
CA ASP A 16 -5.35 -0.58 18.06
C ASP A 16 -5.98 -1.99 18.17
N ARG A 17 -6.30 -2.60 17.01
CA ARG A 17 -6.89 -3.96 16.95
C ARG A 17 -5.91 -5.09 17.33
N PHE A 18 -4.63 -4.79 17.47
CA PHE A 18 -3.58 -5.71 17.91
C PHE A 18 -3.10 -5.42 19.35
N GLY A 19 -3.88 -4.68 20.15
CA GLY A 19 -3.48 -4.33 21.50
C GLY A 19 -2.18 -3.51 21.56
N GLY A 20 -1.89 -2.70 20.54
CA GLY A 20 -0.69 -1.89 20.45
C GLY A 20 0.54 -2.62 19.87
N VAL A 21 0.45 -3.91 19.57
CA VAL A 21 1.53 -4.64 18.90
C VAL A 21 1.64 -4.20 17.44
N LEU A 22 2.85 -3.90 16.98
CA LEU A 22 3.11 -3.49 15.61
C LEU A 22 3.02 -4.70 14.68
N LYS A 23 1.85 -4.90 14.07
CA LYS A 23 1.55 -6.05 13.20
C LYS A 23 2.49 -6.15 12.00
N GLU A 24 2.95 -5.01 11.50
CA GLU A 24 3.93 -4.93 10.42
C GLU A 24 5.33 -5.44 10.81
N MET A 25 5.59 -5.63 12.11
CA MET A 25 6.85 -6.15 12.66
C MET A 25 6.74 -7.56 13.24
N LEU A 26 5.57 -8.19 13.15
CA LEU A 26 5.41 -9.57 13.60
C LEU A 26 6.23 -10.53 12.72
N PRO A 27 6.83 -11.59 13.30
CA PRO A 27 7.56 -12.56 12.51
C PRO A 27 6.61 -13.33 11.59
N ILE A 28 7.01 -13.49 10.32
CA ILE A 28 6.32 -14.34 9.35
C ILE A 28 7.25 -15.45 8.89
N ALA A 29 6.77 -16.35 8.04
CA ALA A 29 7.61 -17.35 7.39
C ALA A 29 8.88 -16.71 6.80
N GLU A 30 9.94 -17.47 6.60
CA GLU A 30 11.22 -17.01 6.06
C GLU A 30 12.09 -16.18 7.06
N GLY A 31 11.72 -16.12 8.34
CA GLY A 31 12.50 -15.41 9.36
C GLY A 31 12.51 -13.87 9.18
N THR A 32 11.51 -13.33 8.51
CA THR A 32 11.35 -11.90 8.23
C THR A 32 10.06 -11.35 8.84
N THR A 33 9.73 -10.11 8.54
CA THR A 33 8.49 -9.44 8.93
C THR A 33 7.79 -8.86 7.70
N PRO A 34 6.48 -8.59 7.74
CA PRO A 34 5.75 -8.00 6.62
C PRO A 34 6.39 -6.69 6.14
N LEU A 35 6.77 -5.80 7.05
CA LEU A 35 7.42 -4.53 6.71
C LEU A 35 8.75 -4.73 5.99
N ARG A 36 9.66 -5.56 6.53
CA ARG A 36 10.95 -5.83 5.90
C ARG A 36 10.78 -6.52 4.55
N ARG A 37 9.84 -7.45 4.46
CA ARG A 37 9.51 -8.13 3.20
C ARG A 37 9.01 -7.13 2.15
N THR A 38 8.13 -6.20 2.52
CA THR A 38 7.65 -5.14 1.62
C THR A 38 8.79 -4.26 1.12
N VAL A 39 9.73 -3.86 2.01
CA VAL A 39 10.94 -3.13 1.62
C VAL A 39 11.76 -3.91 0.59
N ASN A 40 11.98 -5.21 0.82
CA ASN A 40 12.74 -6.06 -0.10
C ASN A 40 12.08 -6.19 -1.47
N ILE A 41 10.75 -6.35 -1.51
CA ILE A 41 9.99 -6.41 -2.77
C ILE A 41 10.10 -5.09 -3.53
N MET A 42 10.03 -3.94 -2.86
CA MET A 42 10.23 -2.64 -3.51
C MET A 42 11.65 -2.44 -4.04
N LYS A 43 12.68 -2.95 -3.32
CA LYS A 43 14.06 -2.97 -3.83
C LYS A 43 14.19 -3.83 -5.08
N GLN A 44 13.62 -5.04 -5.06
CA GLN A 44 13.60 -5.94 -6.22
C GLN A 44 12.87 -5.32 -7.42
N ALA A 45 11.80 -4.57 -7.17
CA ALA A 45 11.11 -3.78 -8.18
C ALA A 45 11.93 -2.59 -8.72
N GLY A 46 13.14 -2.33 -8.20
CA GLY A 46 14.04 -1.28 -8.64
C GLY A 46 13.65 0.12 -8.15
N CYS A 47 13.07 0.26 -6.97
CA CYS A 47 12.85 1.58 -6.38
C CYS A 47 14.18 2.23 -6.01
N ASP A 48 14.41 3.46 -6.48
CA ASP A 48 15.60 4.26 -6.15
C ASP A 48 15.52 4.78 -4.72
N VAL A 49 14.29 5.08 -4.28
CA VAL A 49 13.98 5.59 -2.94
C VAL A 49 12.79 4.80 -2.40
N ILE A 50 12.86 4.43 -1.12
CA ILE A 50 11.73 3.81 -0.41
C ILE A 50 11.41 4.68 0.80
N LEU A 51 10.16 5.16 0.88
CA LEU A 51 9.62 5.94 1.99
C LEU A 51 8.80 5.05 2.92
N VAL A 52 9.16 5.02 4.18
CA VAL A 52 8.32 4.46 5.25
C VAL A 52 7.60 5.64 5.91
N ILE A 53 6.32 5.77 5.63
CA ILE A 53 5.48 6.79 6.26
C ILE A 53 5.09 6.28 7.64
N THR A 54 5.59 6.92 8.68
CA THR A 54 5.44 6.49 10.06
C THR A 54 4.81 7.59 10.93
N ASN A 55 4.59 7.34 12.20
CA ASN A 55 4.23 8.35 13.19
C ASN A 55 5.35 8.49 14.24
N LYS A 56 5.25 9.52 15.09
CA LYS A 56 6.27 9.81 16.10
C LYS A 56 6.50 8.66 17.07
N ASP A 57 5.43 7.95 17.44
CA ASP A 57 5.48 6.89 18.46
C ASP A 57 6.17 5.62 17.92
N LYS A 58 6.10 5.38 16.61
CA LYS A 58 6.66 4.20 15.93
C LYS A 58 8.03 4.43 15.30
N LEU A 59 8.42 5.68 15.07
CA LEU A 59 9.61 6.03 14.29
C LEU A 59 10.87 5.28 14.78
N GLN A 60 11.14 5.33 16.08
CA GLN A 60 12.33 4.70 16.63
C GLN A 60 12.33 3.17 16.42
N MET A 61 11.19 2.53 16.61
CA MET A 61 11.04 1.08 16.40
C MET A 61 11.23 0.70 14.92
N HIS A 62 10.66 1.46 13.99
CA HIS A 62 10.86 1.23 12.56
C HIS A 62 12.33 1.45 12.15
N MET A 63 12.99 2.49 12.67
CA MET A 63 14.42 2.74 12.41
C MET A 63 15.31 1.59 12.91
N GLN A 64 15.10 1.11 14.13
CA GLN A 64 15.83 -0.04 14.67
C GLN A 64 15.54 -1.33 13.89
N HIS A 65 14.27 -1.56 13.54
CA HIS A 65 13.86 -2.75 12.81
C HIS A 65 14.45 -2.81 11.39
N LEU A 66 14.57 -1.66 10.71
CA LEU A 66 15.09 -1.53 9.36
C LEU A 66 16.52 -0.93 9.31
N GLU A 67 17.30 -1.02 10.39
CA GLU A 67 18.61 -0.34 10.50
C GLU A 67 19.60 -0.67 9.36
N LYS A 68 19.49 -1.87 8.78
CA LYS A 68 20.33 -2.34 7.66
C LYS A 68 19.74 -2.04 6.28
N GLU A 69 18.55 -1.47 6.26
CA GLU A 69 17.83 -1.18 5.02
C GLU A 69 18.03 0.29 4.63
N ASN A 70 18.30 0.53 3.35
CA ASN A 70 18.40 1.90 2.83
C ASN A 70 16.99 2.44 2.55
N VAL A 71 16.34 3.01 3.58
CA VAL A 71 15.00 3.58 3.52
C VAL A 71 14.97 4.97 4.14
N PHE A 72 14.02 5.79 3.72
CA PHE A 72 13.77 7.11 4.29
C PHE A 72 12.49 7.09 5.10
N TYR A 73 12.43 7.92 6.13
CA TYR A 73 11.26 8.01 7.01
C TYR A 73 10.58 9.36 6.86
N VAL A 74 9.27 9.35 6.72
CA VAL A 74 8.44 10.54 6.73
C VAL A 74 7.44 10.42 7.88
N ILE A 75 7.38 11.43 8.73
CA ILE A 75 6.41 11.48 9.83
C ILE A 75 5.10 12.02 9.29
N GLN A 76 4.06 11.19 9.32
CA GLN A 76 2.72 11.61 8.93
C GLN A 76 2.21 12.64 9.92
N SER A 77 2.01 13.87 9.47
CA SER A 77 1.56 15.01 10.27
C SER A 77 0.07 15.29 10.12
N GLY A 78 -0.50 15.00 8.95
CA GLY A 78 -1.89 15.19 8.60
C GLY A 78 -2.58 13.90 8.17
N GLY A 79 -3.90 13.81 8.42
CA GLY A 79 -4.69 12.64 8.05
C GLY A 79 -4.32 11.37 8.86
N LYS A 80 -5.26 10.41 8.93
CA LYS A 80 -5.03 9.15 9.67
C LYS A 80 -5.20 7.94 8.76
N ASP A 81 -5.35 8.15 7.47
CA ASP A 81 -5.67 7.15 6.47
C ASP A 81 -4.58 7.02 5.40
N ILE A 82 -4.84 6.18 4.42
CA ILE A 82 -3.98 5.94 3.26
C ILE A 82 -3.75 7.22 2.46
N TRP A 83 -4.76 8.09 2.32
CA TRP A 83 -4.62 9.35 1.59
C TRP A 83 -3.62 10.28 2.28
N GLY A 84 -3.64 10.36 3.60
CA GLY A 84 -2.64 11.11 4.36
C GLY A 84 -1.21 10.66 4.06
N ALA A 85 -0.96 9.36 3.98
CA ALA A 85 0.35 8.83 3.61
C ALA A 85 0.76 9.18 2.16
N ILE A 86 -0.18 9.11 1.22
CA ILE A 86 0.07 9.52 -0.17
C ILE A 86 0.39 11.02 -0.23
N MET A 87 -0.39 11.88 0.43
CA MET A 87 -0.15 13.33 0.47
C MET A 87 1.23 13.69 1.02
N GLU A 88 1.68 13.06 2.10
CA GLU A 88 3.01 13.31 2.68
C GLU A 88 4.13 12.91 1.72
N SER A 89 3.90 11.97 0.82
CA SER A 89 4.86 11.52 -0.17
C SER A 89 4.84 12.33 -1.48
N LEU A 90 3.74 13.05 -1.79
CA LEU A 90 3.57 13.78 -3.07
C LEU A 90 4.76 14.68 -3.48
N PRO A 91 5.39 15.45 -2.57
CA PRO A 91 6.54 16.28 -2.94
C PRO A 91 7.78 15.51 -3.41
N LEU A 92 7.82 14.20 -3.14
CA LEU A 92 8.93 13.29 -3.45
C LEU A 92 8.61 12.32 -4.59
N HIS A 93 7.41 12.43 -5.19
CA HIS A 93 7.00 11.52 -6.26
C HIS A 93 7.97 11.55 -7.44
N GLY A 94 8.29 10.34 -7.92
CA GLY A 94 9.13 10.13 -9.08
C GLY A 94 8.32 9.97 -10.37
N GLU A 95 9.02 9.59 -11.44
CA GLU A 95 8.38 9.23 -12.72
C GLU A 95 7.39 8.06 -12.54
N ARG A 96 7.72 7.13 -11.63
CA ARG A 96 6.90 5.96 -11.27
C ARG A 96 6.85 5.80 -9.77
N ASN A 97 5.69 5.51 -9.23
CA ASN A 97 5.45 5.40 -7.79
C ASN A 97 4.77 4.07 -7.49
N LEU A 98 5.26 3.34 -6.50
CA LEU A 98 4.70 2.08 -6.01
C LEU A 98 4.21 2.27 -4.59
N PHE A 99 3.08 1.66 -4.27
CA PHE A 99 2.48 1.71 -2.94
C PHE A 99 2.05 0.32 -2.49
N ALA A 100 2.46 -0.09 -1.31
CA ALA A 100 2.07 -1.36 -0.72
C ALA A 100 1.92 -1.25 0.80
N MET A 101 0.95 -1.96 1.35
CA MET A 101 0.68 -2.00 2.78
C MET A 101 1.78 -2.79 3.51
N PRO A 102 2.24 -2.30 4.68
CA PRO A 102 3.33 -2.93 5.44
C PRO A 102 2.92 -4.16 6.25
N ASP A 103 1.61 -4.40 6.41
CA ASP A 103 0.99 -5.39 7.27
C ASP A 103 0.31 -6.51 6.50
N THR A 104 0.82 -6.80 5.31
CA THR A 104 0.24 -7.75 4.37
C THR A 104 1.29 -8.70 3.80
N TYR A 105 0.84 -9.86 3.35
CA TYR A 105 1.67 -10.84 2.64
C TYR A 105 1.09 -11.08 1.24
N TYR A 106 1.86 -10.78 0.21
CA TYR A 106 1.48 -10.83 -1.20
C TYR A 106 2.64 -11.39 -2.05
N PRO A 107 2.42 -11.74 -3.35
CA PRO A 107 3.48 -12.33 -4.18
C PRO A 107 4.75 -11.47 -4.23
N PRO A 108 5.96 -12.08 -4.18
CA PRO A 108 7.22 -11.32 -4.23
C PRO A 108 7.41 -10.58 -5.57
N ASN A 109 6.84 -11.11 -6.65
CA ASN A 109 6.91 -10.57 -8.00
C ASN A 109 5.70 -9.67 -8.35
N VAL A 110 5.00 -9.13 -7.35
CA VAL A 110 3.77 -8.34 -7.54
C VAL A 110 3.99 -7.13 -8.45
N PHE A 111 5.18 -6.54 -8.41
CA PHE A 111 5.53 -5.36 -9.20
C PHE A 111 6.28 -5.65 -10.51
N ASP A 112 6.49 -6.91 -10.86
CA ASP A 112 7.05 -7.26 -12.18
C ASP A 112 6.06 -6.85 -13.26
N ASP A 113 6.54 -6.19 -14.32
CA ASP A 113 5.71 -5.67 -15.41
C ASP A 113 4.47 -4.88 -14.94
N PHE A 114 4.61 -4.15 -13.82
CA PHE A 114 3.48 -3.51 -13.17
C PHE A 114 3.02 -2.24 -13.90
N PHE A 115 3.93 -1.51 -14.55
CA PHE A 115 3.62 -0.24 -15.21
C PHE A 115 3.20 -0.45 -16.68
N CYS A 116 2.00 -0.98 -16.89
CA CYS A 116 1.39 -1.12 -18.21
C CYS A 116 0.52 0.10 -18.60
N ALA A 117 0.18 0.96 -17.63
CA ALA A 117 -0.66 2.15 -17.79
C ALA A 117 -0.18 3.26 -16.84
N ASP A 118 -0.82 4.43 -16.89
CA ASP A 118 -0.54 5.53 -15.97
C ASP A 118 -0.93 5.22 -14.53
N PHE A 119 -2.03 4.49 -14.34
CA PHE A 119 -2.51 4.02 -13.05
C PHE A 119 -2.67 2.50 -13.04
N ASN A 120 -2.07 1.82 -12.06
CA ASN A 120 -2.02 0.36 -12.02
C ASN A 120 -2.47 -0.15 -10.65
N LEU A 121 -3.32 -1.20 -10.66
CA LEU A 121 -3.83 -1.85 -9.47
C LEU A 121 -3.43 -3.33 -9.49
N GLY A 122 -2.74 -3.80 -8.46
CA GLY A 122 -2.61 -5.23 -8.17
C GLY A 122 -3.83 -5.67 -7.38
N CYS A 123 -4.64 -6.57 -7.97
CA CYS A 123 -5.91 -7.00 -7.40
C CYS A 123 -5.94 -8.50 -7.11
N PHE A 124 -6.59 -8.87 -6.02
CA PHE A 124 -6.88 -10.25 -5.63
C PHE A 124 -8.38 -10.49 -5.53
N GLU A 125 -8.79 -11.75 -5.59
CA GLU A 125 -10.19 -12.11 -5.38
C GLU A 125 -10.56 -12.19 -3.90
N THR A 126 -11.73 -11.67 -3.53
CA THR A 126 -12.27 -11.73 -2.18
C THR A 126 -13.76 -12.04 -2.18
N GLU A 127 -14.23 -12.75 -1.16
CA GLU A 127 -15.65 -12.98 -0.86
C GLU A 127 -16.16 -12.12 0.31
N VAL A 128 -15.28 -11.26 0.86
CA VAL A 128 -15.55 -10.35 1.98
C VAL A 128 -15.28 -8.88 1.59
N PRO A 129 -16.09 -8.34 0.65
CA PRO A 129 -15.86 -7.00 0.08
C PRO A 129 -15.92 -5.87 1.12
N GLU A 130 -16.62 -6.10 2.23
CA GLU A 130 -16.73 -5.14 3.35
C GLU A 130 -15.39 -4.88 4.07
N ARG A 131 -14.39 -5.74 3.84
CA ARG A 131 -13.03 -5.56 4.41
C ARG A 131 -12.15 -4.67 3.55
N TYR A 132 -12.42 -4.56 2.25
CA TYR A 132 -11.48 -4.03 1.25
C TYR A 132 -12.08 -2.92 0.39
N GLY A 133 -11.23 -2.25 -0.34
CA GLY A 133 -11.63 -1.46 -1.50
C GLY A 133 -11.74 -2.39 -2.72
N VAL A 134 -12.94 -2.53 -3.27
CA VAL A 134 -13.20 -3.41 -4.42
C VAL A 134 -13.39 -2.64 -5.70
N VAL A 135 -12.98 -3.22 -6.81
CA VAL A 135 -13.12 -2.64 -8.15
C VAL A 135 -14.48 -3.04 -8.73
N LEU A 136 -15.32 -2.06 -9.02
CA LEU A 136 -16.63 -2.20 -9.64
C LEU A 136 -16.65 -1.43 -10.97
N GLY A 137 -16.44 -2.13 -12.08
CA GLY A 137 -16.25 -1.47 -13.38
C GLY A 137 -15.02 -0.55 -13.35
N ASN A 138 -15.22 0.73 -13.64
CA ASN A 138 -14.15 1.74 -13.68
C ASN A 138 -14.03 2.56 -12.38
N ARG A 139 -14.46 2.01 -11.25
CA ARG A 139 -14.36 2.70 -9.96
C ARG A 139 -14.04 1.75 -8.82
N ILE A 140 -13.52 2.31 -7.75
CA ILE A 140 -13.29 1.62 -6.48
C ILE A 140 -14.42 1.98 -5.51
N ALA A 141 -15.05 0.95 -4.92
CA ALA A 141 -15.97 1.06 -3.81
C ALA A 141 -15.27 0.61 -2.53
N ASN A 142 -15.27 1.45 -1.50
CA ASN A 142 -14.53 1.15 -0.27
C ASN A 142 -15.44 0.54 0.78
N LYS A 143 -15.10 -0.66 1.24
CA LYS A 143 -15.70 -1.34 2.40
C LYS A 143 -17.24 -1.30 2.41
N GLN A 144 -17.84 -1.66 1.29
CA GLN A 144 -19.29 -1.69 1.13
C GLN A 144 -19.84 -3.09 1.40
N ASN A 145 -21.01 -3.15 2.01
CA ASN A 145 -21.83 -4.37 2.05
C ASN A 145 -22.42 -4.57 0.65
N LEU A 146 -21.85 -5.49 -0.09
CA LEU A 146 -22.31 -5.90 -1.41
C LEU A 146 -23.02 -7.26 -1.32
N GLU A 147 -23.77 -7.60 -2.34
CA GLU A 147 -24.38 -8.93 -2.45
C GLU A 147 -23.30 -10.03 -2.38
N PRO A 148 -23.61 -11.22 -1.82
CA PRO A 148 -22.66 -12.32 -1.80
C PRO A 148 -22.10 -12.63 -3.19
N GLY A 149 -20.77 -12.74 -3.29
CA GLY A 149 -20.11 -12.96 -4.57
C GLY A 149 -18.60 -12.82 -4.47
N ARG A 150 -17.92 -13.01 -5.60
CA ARG A 150 -16.49 -12.78 -5.72
C ARG A 150 -16.20 -11.41 -6.33
N TYR A 151 -15.33 -10.69 -5.69
CA TYR A 151 -14.96 -9.32 -6.06
C TYR A 151 -13.46 -9.20 -6.21
N LYS A 152 -13.00 -8.31 -7.09
CA LYS A 152 -11.59 -7.92 -7.18
C LYS A 152 -11.33 -6.80 -6.18
N ALA A 153 -10.49 -7.06 -5.18
CA ALA A 153 -10.03 -6.07 -4.22
C ALA A 153 -8.61 -5.62 -4.57
N TRP A 154 -8.33 -4.33 -4.46
CA TRP A 154 -6.96 -3.85 -4.64
C TRP A 154 -6.10 -4.13 -3.39
N GLY A 155 -4.82 -4.45 -3.61
CA GLY A 155 -3.85 -4.71 -2.55
C GLY A 155 -2.59 -3.86 -2.67
N VAL A 156 -2.15 -3.60 -3.91
CA VAL A 156 -1.01 -2.73 -4.20
C VAL A 156 -1.36 -1.78 -5.34
N LEU A 157 -0.66 -0.64 -5.39
CA LEU A 157 -0.91 0.41 -6.38
C LEU A 157 0.41 0.83 -7.04
N GLY A 158 0.30 1.35 -8.26
CA GLY A 158 1.36 2.06 -8.93
C GLY A 158 0.81 3.16 -9.83
N TRP A 159 1.53 4.27 -9.91
CA TRP A 159 1.12 5.40 -10.74
C TRP A 159 2.32 6.17 -11.29
N THR A 160 2.10 6.85 -12.41
CA THR A 160 3.10 7.73 -13.04
C THR A 160 3.14 9.11 -12.38
N GLY A 161 4.18 9.87 -12.68
CA GLY A 161 4.29 11.27 -12.25
C GLY A 161 3.10 12.13 -12.70
N ALA A 162 2.51 11.82 -13.87
CA ALA A 162 1.34 12.54 -14.37
C ALA A 162 0.12 12.42 -13.44
N VAL A 163 -0.15 11.21 -12.90
CA VAL A 163 -1.20 11.00 -11.91
C VAL A 163 -0.89 11.74 -10.62
N ALA A 164 0.37 11.71 -10.16
CA ALA A 164 0.81 12.43 -8.95
C ALA A 164 0.62 13.94 -9.09
N GLU A 165 1.01 14.53 -10.22
CA GLU A 165 0.78 15.94 -10.51
C GLU A 165 -0.72 16.29 -10.55
N HIS A 166 -1.54 15.41 -11.11
CA HIS A 166 -2.98 15.60 -11.14
C HIS A 166 -3.56 15.63 -9.73
N TRP A 167 -3.17 14.70 -8.85
CA TRP A 167 -3.58 14.71 -7.45
C TRP A 167 -3.10 15.97 -6.73
N GLN A 168 -1.86 16.39 -6.95
CA GLN A 168 -1.30 17.60 -6.34
C GLN A 168 -2.06 18.86 -6.74
N LYS A 169 -2.43 19.01 -8.01
CA LYS A 169 -3.25 20.12 -8.50
C LYS A 169 -4.66 20.14 -7.89
N ASN A 170 -5.21 18.97 -7.60
CA ASN A 170 -6.57 18.80 -7.10
C ASN A 170 -6.63 18.46 -5.60
N ILE A 171 -5.54 18.60 -4.86
CA ILE A 171 -5.40 18.13 -3.48
C ILE A 171 -6.50 18.64 -2.53
N LYS A 172 -7.01 19.85 -2.76
CA LYS A 172 -8.09 20.46 -1.96
C LYS A 172 -9.47 19.84 -2.24
N LEU A 173 -9.63 19.15 -3.37
CA LEU A 173 -10.87 18.51 -3.77
C LEU A 173 -10.92 17.04 -3.34
N ILE A 174 -9.77 16.45 -3.02
CA ILE A 174 -9.66 15.04 -2.66
C ILE A 174 -9.86 14.88 -1.15
N GLU A 175 -11.00 14.32 -0.76
CA GLU A 175 -11.37 14.14 0.64
C GLU A 175 -10.90 12.78 1.21
N THR A 176 -10.82 11.74 0.36
CA THR A 176 -10.50 10.37 0.77
C THR A 176 -9.58 9.70 -0.24
N TYR A 177 -8.88 8.62 0.19
CA TYR A 177 -8.09 7.83 -0.74
C TYR A 177 -8.94 7.20 -1.85
N THR A 178 -10.17 6.79 -1.57
CA THR A 178 -11.09 6.25 -2.57
C THR A 178 -11.43 7.28 -3.64
N HIS A 179 -11.62 8.54 -3.25
CA HIS A 179 -11.82 9.65 -4.19
C HIS A 179 -10.57 9.84 -5.06
N ALA A 180 -9.36 9.83 -4.48
CA ALA A 180 -8.12 9.93 -5.23
C ALA A 180 -7.96 8.80 -6.26
N LEU A 181 -8.21 7.56 -5.86
CA LEU A 181 -8.10 6.40 -6.74
C LEU A 181 -9.14 6.45 -7.88
N ASN A 182 -10.38 6.84 -7.58
CA ASN A 182 -11.42 6.99 -8.61
C ASN A 182 -11.07 8.11 -9.60
N MET A 183 -10.57 9.24 -9.10
CA MET A 183 -10.10 10.34 -9.95
C MET A 183 -8.96 9.88 -10.89
N ALA A 184 -8.07 9.02 -10.43
CA ALA A 184 -7.03 8.43 -11.27
C ALA A 184 -7.62 7.47 -12.31
N MET A 185 -8.56 6.60 -11.94
CA MET A 185 -9.20 5.65 -12.87
C MET A 185 -10.07 6.34 -13.93
N GLU A 186 -10.67 7.48 -13.61
CA GLU A 186 -11.49 8.27 -14.53
C GLU A 186 -10.66 9.14 -15.48
N GLY A 187 -9.53 9.68 -14.99
CA GLY A 187 -8.72 10.66 -15.70
C GLY A 187 -7.54 10.09 -16.47
N PHE A 188 -7.17 8.84 -16.24
CA PHE A 188 -5.97 8.22 -16.82
C PHE A 188 -6.23 6.81 -17.33
N ASP A 189 -5.37 6.36 -18.24
CA ASP A 189 -5.34 4.94 -18.59
C ASP A 189 -4.95 4.11 -17.38
N HIS A 190 -5.67 3.00 -17.15
CA HIS A 190 -5.46 2.16 -15.98
C HIS A 190 -5.41 0.67 -16.31
N HIS A 191 -4.63 -0.07 -15.54
CA HIS A 191 -4.45 -1.51 -15.69
C HIS A 191 -4.68 -2.24 -14.38
N ILE A 192 -5.38 -3.39 -14.45
CA ILE A 192 -5.64 -4.27 -13.31
C ILE A 192 -4.83 -5.55 -13.50
N LYS A 193 -3.78 -5.71 -12.69
CA LYS A 193 -2.96 -6.92 -12.64
C LYS A 193 -3.51 -7.90 -11.60
N PRO A 194 -3.83 -9.15 -11.95
CA PRO A 194 -4.26 -10.13 -10.96
C PRO A 194 -3.10 -10.54 -10.05
N MET A 195 -3.40 -10.73 -8.77
CA MET A 195 -2.52 -11.35 -7.78
C MET A 195 -3.08 -12.70 -7.36
N ASN A 196 -2.20 -13.70 -7.26
CA ASN A 196 -2.60 -15.07 -6.92
C ASN A 196 -3.02 -15.22 -5.45
N PHE A 197 -2.48 -14.37 -4.57
CA PHE A 197 -2.83 -14.35 -3.15
C PHE A 197 -2.58 -12.97 -2.52
N TYR A 198 -3.26 -12.71 -1.42
CA TYR A 198 -3.10 -11.54 -0.58
C TYR A 198 -3.59 -11.87 0.82
N TYR A 199 -2.73 -11.77 1.83
CA TYR A 199 -3.09 -12.01 3.22
C TYR A 199 -2.94 -10.71 4.00
N ASP A 200 -4.04 -10.20 4.52
CA ASP A 200 -4.11 -8.99 5.33
C ASP A 200 -4.14 -9.38 6.82
N PHE A 201 -3.19 -8.87 7.58
CA PHE A 201 -3.16 -9.03 9.03
C PHE A 201 -3.99 -7.93 9.70
N ALA A 202 -5.30 -7.86 9.40
CA ALA A 202 -6.20 -6.87 9.98
C ALA A 202 -6.51 -7.13 11.45
N ALA A 203 -6.51 -8.41 11.87
CA ALA A 203 -6.69 -8.85 13.25
C ALA A 203 -5.67 -9.94 13.61
N PHE A 204 -5.48 -10.20 14.91
CA PHE A 204 -4.53 -11.20 15.39
C PHE A 204 -4.89 -12.61 14.93
N GLU A 205 -6.17 -12.90 14.80
CA GLU A 205 -6.69 -14.16 14.26
C GLU A 205 -6.27 -14.40 12.81
N ASP A 206 -6.22 -13.36 11.98
CA ASP A 206 -5.76 -13.45 10.59
C ASP A 206 -4.27 -13.85 10.56
N TYR A 207 -3.46 -13.22 11.39
CA TYR A 207 -2.05 -13.56 11.55
C TYR A 207 -1.86 -15.00 12.04
N GLN A 208 -2.63 -15.45 13.06
CA GLN A 208 -2.54 -16.83 13.56
C GLN A 208 -2.91 -17.86 12.48
N LYS A 209 -3.96 -17.60 11.70
CA LYS A 209 -4.33 -18.46 10.57
C LYS A 209 -3.22 -18.56 9.54
N PHE A 210 -2.60 -17.42 9.21
CA PHE A 210 -1.49 -17.37 8.27
C PHE A 210 -0.29 -18.22 8.76
N ILE A 211 0.14 -18.05 10.03
CA ILE A 211 1.28 -18.80 10.58
C ILE A 211 1.02 -20.30 10.66
N LYS A 212 -0.24 -20.73 10.90
CA LYS A 212 -0.60 -22.17 10.93
C LYS A 212 -0.64 -22.80 9.53
N ALA A 213 -0.84 -22.00 8.49
CA ALA A 213 -0.95 -22.47 7.12
C ALA A 213 0.38 -22.48 6.36
N ASN A 214 1.41 -21.81 6.85
CA ASN A 214 2.74 -21.63 6.26
C ASN A 214 3.85 -21.98 7.25
#